data_364ad0b895dad36cdc207d3a706bfdce
#
_entry.id   364ad0b895dad36cdc207d3a706bfdce
#
_cell.length_a   1.000
_cell.length_b   1.000
_cell.length_c   1.000
_cell.angle_alpha   90.00
_cell.angle_beta   90.00
_cell.angle_gamma   90.00
#
_symmetry.space_group_name_H-M   'P 1'
#
loop_
_entity.id
_entity.type
_entity.pdbx_description
1 polymer ?
#
loop_
_entity_poly.entity_id
_entity_poly.type
_entity_poly.pdbx_seq_one_letter_code
_entity_poly.pdbx_strand_id
1 'polypeptide(L)'
;MYWKNGKLIPQEFLEDPDPMLVPMVYEVFRVYRHKPLFLSEHLERMFRSIDLLGFDKPYSLDQIQDHLFELLDTEPDRIGNIKIRLSWWPDPILEIGYIPHRYPTEKEQTEGVNVATFHAVRNTPNIKLWNAALRARTNQALKDLGVFEVLLVNENGQITEGGRTNHFYVKNSVLYTAPVSSVLPGITRQKVIDAAGILNLRVIEKYLLESKVGSVDEMFTSGTSAGVQPIAMVNGILLPEDKSITIFVQHVYNQMVEKEIGPNNYGW
;
A
#
# COMPACT_ATOMS: atom_id res chain seq x y z
N MET A 1 2.71 -19.97 9.73
CA MET A 1 4.20 -20.08 9.66
C MET A 1 4.78 -18.76 9.20
N TYR A 2 6.04 -18.44 9.56
CA TYR A 2 6.84 -17.41 8.87
C TYR A 2 8.28 -17.93 8.66
N TRP A 3 8.94 -17.41 7.63
CA TRP A 3 10.31 -17.78 7.27
C TRP A 3 11.29 -16.76 7.85
N LYS A 4 12.40 -17.23 8.46
CA LYS A 4 13.45 -16.37 9.01
C LYS A 4 14.81 -17.02 8.80
N ASN A 5 15.70 -16.39 8.03
CA ASN A 5 17.09 -16.80 7.83
C ASN A 5 17.27 -18.32 7.62
N GLY A 6 16.53 -18.92 6.66
CA GLY A 6 16.62 -20.35 6.32
C GLY A 6 15.76 -21.29 7.18
N LYS A 7 14.87 -20.77 8.02
CA LYS A 7 14.01 -21.62 8.89
C LYS A 7 12.54 -21.18 8.83
N LEU A 8 11.66 -22.16 8.72
CA LEU A 8 10.22 -21.95 8.94
C LEU A 8 9.92 -22.03 10.45
N ILE A 9 9.28 -20.99 10.96
CA ILE A 9 8.95 -20.85 12.38
C ILE A 9 7.43 -20.98 12.55
N PRO A 10 6.94 -21.83 13.48
CA PRO A 10 5.52 -22.08 13.68
C PRO A 10 4.83 -20.94 14.44
N GLN A 11 4.51 -19.86 13.72
CA GLN A 11 3.78 -18.71 14.21
C GLN A 11 2.86 -18.19 13.12
N GLU A 12 1.64 -17.80 13.44
CA GLU A 12 0.61 -17.46 12.46
C GLU A 12 0.93 -16.17 11.69
N PHE A 13 1.39 -15.15 12.41
CA PHE A 13 1.69 -13.85 11.83
C PHE A 13 3.10 -13.39 12.19
N LEU A 14 3.71 -12.68 11.25
CA LEU A 14 4.95 -11.95 11.49
C LEU A 14 4.64 -10.73 12.37
N GLU A 15 5.20 -10.70 13.57
CA GLU A 15 5.05 -9.58 14.51
C GLU A 15 5.70 -8.30 13.99
N ASP A 16 5.34 -7.17 14.61
CA ASP A 16 6.04 -5.92 14.34
C ASP A 16 7.53 -6.06 14.68
N PRO A 17 8.41 -5.46 13.86
CA PRO A 17 9.84 -5.63 14.06
C PRO A 17 10.31 -5.00 15.37
N ASP A 18 11.35 -5.59 15.95
CA ASP A 18 12.10 -4.95 17.04
C ASP A 18 12.55 -3.56 16.58
N PRO A 19 12.23 -2.49 17.33
CA PRO A 19 12.66 -1.14 17.01
C PRO A 19 14.18 -0.96 16.88
N MET A 20 14.95 -1.87 17.45
CA MET A 20 16.42 -1.86 17.36
C MET A 20 16.95 -2.42 16.03
N LEU A 21 16.12 -3.12 15.25
CA LEU A 21 16.48 -3.65 13.93
C LEU A 21 16.28 -2.58 12.84
N VAL A 22 16.97 -1.47 12.97
CA VAL A 22 16.95 -0.38 11.99
C VAL A 22 18.36 -0.14 11.45
N PRO A 23 18.51 0.26 10.17
CA PRO A 23 17.46 0.45 9.16
C PRO A 23 16.84 -0.87 8.68
N MET A 24 15.56 -0.82 8.27
CA MET A 24 14.83 -1.96 7.76
C MET A 24 14.04 -1.57 6.52
N VAL A 25 14.33 -2.22 5.40
CA VAL A 25 13.52 -2.14 4.19
C VAL A 25 12.47 -3.23 4.22
N TYR A 26 11.27 -2.95 3.76
CA TYR A 26 10.19 -3.93 3.77
C TYR A 26 9.30 -3.82 2.54
N GLU A 27 8.64 -4.91 2.20
CA GLU A 27 7.54 -4.96 1.24
C GLU A 27 6.31 -5.58 1.84
N VAL A 28 5.16 -5.21 1.29
CA VAL A 28 3.88 -5.86 1.60
C VAL A 28 3.13 -6.04 0.31
N PHE A 29 2.69 -7.26 0.04
CA PHE A 29 1.84 -7.61 -1.09
C PHE A 29 0.77 -8.61 -0.68
N ARG A 30 -0.30 -8.67 -1.46
CA ARG A 30 -1.39 -9.61 -1.25
C ARG A 30 -1.07 -10.93 -1.94
N VAL A 31 -1.48 -12.03 -1.32
CA VAL A 31 -1.40 -13.38 -1.88
C VAL A 31 -2.79 -13.95 -1.98
N TYR A 32 -3.08 -14.55 -3.13
CA TYR A 32 -4.32 -15.26 -3.42
C TYR A 32 -3.98 -16.72 -3.71
N ARG A 33 -4.20 -17.64 -2.74
CA ARG A 33 -3.99 -19.07 -2.94
C ARG A 33 -2.70 -19.37 -3.69
N HIS A 34 -1.56 -19.16 -3.03
CA HIS A 34 -0.22 -19.38 -3.59
C HIS A 34 0.22 -18.40 -4.70
N LYS A 35 -0.59 -17.39 -5.05
CA LYS A 35 -0.26 -16.42 -6.09
C LYS A 35 -0.01 -15.04 -5.47
N PRO A 36 1.24 -14.58 -5.35
CA PRO A 36 1.55 -13.23 -4.89
C PRO A 36 1.25 -12.21 -5.99
N LEU A 37 0.51 -11.17 -5.64
CA LEU A 37 0.08 -10.13 -6.57
C LEU A 37 1.22 -9.14 -6.86
N PHE A 38 1.57 -8.99 -8.14
CA PHE A 38 2.60 -8.06 -8.64
C PHE A 38 3.96 -8.25 -7.94
N LEU A 39 4.36 -9.49 -7.74
CA LEU A 39 5.57 -9.84 -6.97
C LEU A 39 6.83 -9.20 -7.53
N SER A 40 7.02 -9.24 -8.86
CA SER A 40 8.22 -8.69 -9.52
C SER A 40 8.41 -7.22 -9.18
N GLU A 41 7.35 -6.40 -9.33
CA GLU A 41 7.39 -4.97 -9.06
C GLU A 41 7.65 -4.67 -7.56
N HIS A 42 7.11 -5.51 -6.66
CA HIS A 42 7.38 -5.39 -5.23
C HIS A 42 8.84 -5.67 -4.90
N LEU A 43 9.41 -6.74 -5.43
CA LEU A 43 10.82 -7.10 -5.20
C LEU A 43 11.78 -6.08 -5.85
N GLU A 44 11.48 -5.62 -7.07
CA GLU A 44 12.25 -4.56 -7.72
C GLU A 44 12.24 -3.26 -6.90
N ARG A 45 11.09 -2.87 -6.33
CA ARG A 45 11.00 -1.69 -5.45
C ARG A 45 11.79 -1.89 -4.17
N MET A 46 11.77 -3.09 -3.57
CA MET A 46 12.58 -3.42 -2.41
C MET A 46 14.07 -3.23 -2.72
N PHE A 47 14.54 -3.77 -3.82
CA PHE A 47 15.95 -3.65 -4.23
C PHE A 47 16.34 -2.21 -4.55
N ARG A 48 15.47 -1.47 -5.23
CA ARG A 48 15.66 -0.01 -5.44
C ARG A 48 15.76 0.75 -4.11
N SER A 49 14.95 0.38 -3.12
CA SER A 49 15.03 0.98 -1.78
C SER A 49 16.38 0.68 -1.11
N ILE A 50 16.91 -0.53 -1.26
CA ILE A 50 18.23 -0.94 -0.75
C ILE A 50 19.34 -0.14 -1.46
N ASP A 51 19.29 -0.02 -2.79
CA ASP A 51 20.25 0.75 -3.58
C ASP A 51 20.29 2.22 -3.17
N LEU A 52 19.12 2.84 -2.96
CA LEU A 52 19.01 4.23 -2.52
C LEU A 52 19.60 4.47 -1.11
N LEU A 53 19.65 3.42 -0.28
CA LEU A 53 20.29 3.46 1.04
C LEU A 53 21.79 3.18 0.98
N GLY A 54 22.30 2.68 -0.15
CA GLY A 54 23.69 2.28 -0.30
C GLY A 54 24.07 1.02 0.49
N PHE A 55 23.10 0.13 0.75
CA PHE A 55 23.36 -1.10 1.49
C PHE A 55 23.62 -2.30 0.57
N ASP A 56 24.36 -3.28 1.10
CA ASP A 56 24.59 -4.55 0.42
C ASP A 56 23.29 -5.35 0.28
N LYS A 57 23.24 -6.21 -0.73
CA LYS A 57 22.13 -7.14 -1.00
C LYS A 57 22.55 -8.55 -0.58
N PRO A 58 22.31 -8.96 0.67
CA PRO A 58 22.74 -10.27 1.16
C PRO A 58 21.96 -11.43 0.53
N TYR A 59 20.85 -11.13 -0.15
CA TYR A 59 20.02 -12.08 -0.87
C TYR A 59 19.76 -11.56 -2.28
N SER A 60 19.74 -12.46 -3.29
CA SER A 60 19.26 -12.14 -4.63
C SER A 60 17.73 -12.10 -4.69
N LEU A 61 17.16 -11.56 -5.79
CA LEU A 61 15.73 -11.60 -6.03
C LEU A 61 15.21 -13.04 -6.04
N ASP A 62 15.91 -13.94 -6.73
CA ASP A 62 15.54 -15.35 -6.85
C ASP A 62 15.53 -16.04 -5.49
N GLN A 63 16.55 -15.80 -4.66
CA GLN A 63 16.60 -16.36 -3.30
C GLN A 63 15.42 -15.89 -2.44
N ILE A 64 15.07 -14.60 -2.50
CA ILE A 64 13.90 -14.09 -1.75
C ILE A 64 12.62 -14.73 -2.28
N GLN A 65 12.51 -14.91 -3.59
CA GLN A 65 11.36 -15.55 -4.21
C GLN A 65 11.26 -17.02 -3.82
N ASP A 66 12.35 -17.78 -3.84
CA ASP A 66 12.39 -19.18 -3.41
C ASP A 66 11.92 -19.33 -1.96
N HIS A 67 12.44 -18.49 -1.05
CA HIS A 67 12.03 -18.51 0.36
C HIS A 67 10.56 -18.09 0.58
N LEU A 68 10.05 -17.19 -0.27
CA LEU A 68 8.63 -16.87 -0.26
C LEU A 68 7.80 -18.10 -0.64
N PHE A 69 8.17 -18.82 -1.70
CA PHE A 69 7.43 -20.00 -2.14
C PHE A 69 7.55 -21.15 -1.15
N GLU A 70 8.70 -21.35 -0.47
CA GLU A 70 8.81 -22.29 0.67
C GLU A 70 7.75 -21.99 1.75
N LEU A 71 7.51 -20.70 2.06
CA LEU A 71 6.45 -20.33 2.99
C LEU A 71 5.06 -20.61 2.44
N LEU A 72 4.79 -20.24 1.17
CA LEU A 72 3.49 -20.40 0.54
C LEU A 72 3.08 -21.87 0.42
N ASP A 73 4.04 -22.77 0.20
CA ASP A 73 3.82 -24.23 0.14
C ASP A 73 3.28 -24.79 1.46
N THR A 74 3.51 -24.12 2.59
CA THR A 74 2.97 -24.58 3.89
C THR A 74 1.47 -24.32 4.04
N GLU A 75 0.91 -23.33 3.30
CA GLU A 75 -0.49 -22.92 3.38
C GLU A 75 -0.99 -22.46 1.99
N PRO A 76 -1.07 -23.37 0.99
CA PRO A 76 -1.26 -23.00 -0.42
C PRO A 76 -2.60 -22.33 -0.72
N ASP A 77 -3.64 -22.61 0.06
CA ASP A 77 -4.98 -22.02 -0.10
C ASP A 77 -5.18 -20.70 0.65
N ARG A 78 -4.17 -20.26 1.41
CA ARG A 78 -4.30 -19.06 2.23
C ARG A 78 -4.37 -17.80 1.38
N ILE A 79 -5.33 -16.94 1.71
CA ILE A 79 -5.43 -15.58 1.19
C ILE A 79 -5.00 -14.63 2.31
N GLY A 80 -4.13 -13.68 2.00
CA GLY A 80 -3.65 -12.74 3.02
C GLY A 80 -2.61 -11.76 2.50
N ASN A 81 -2.09 -10.95 3.38
CA ASN A 81 -0.96 -10.08 3.08
C ASN A 81 0.32 -10.66 3.65
N ILE A 82 1.35 -10.75 2.81
CA ILE A 82 2.70 -11.10 3.22
C ILE A 82 3.53 -9.83 3.37
N LYS A 83 4.34 -9.79 4.42
CA LYS A 83 5.42 -8.83 4.59
C LYS A 83 6.75 -9.55 4.40
N ILE A 84 7.60 -8.98 3.54
CA ILE A 84 9.03 -9.28 3.47
C ILE A 84 9.74 -8.13 4.14
N ARG A 85 10.70 -8.41 5.01
CA ARG A 85 11.53 -7.38 5.64
C ARG A 85 12.99 -7.83 5.71
N LEU A 86 13.89 -6.89 5.44
CA LEU A 86 15.32 -7.07 5.51
C LEU A 86 15.91 -5.97 6.39
N SER A 87 16.68 -6.36 7.38
CA SER A 87 17.49 -5.48 8.22
C SER A 87 18.96 -5.91 8.16
N TRP A 88 19.90 -5.02 8.51
CA TRP A 88 21.34 -5.24 8.35
C TRP A 88 22.13 -5.28 9.67
N TRP A 89 21.51 -4.95 10.78
CA TRP A 89 22.24 -4.85 12.04
C TRP A 89 21.66 -5.76 13.12
N PRO A 90 22.49 -6.50 13.94
CA PRO A 90 23.96 -6.61 13.80
C PRO A 90 24.41 -7.45 12.59
N ASP A 91 23.58 -8.37 12.15
CA ASP A 91 23.74 -9.20 10.96
C ASP A 91 22.51 -9.09 10.07
N PRO A 92 22.60 -9.41 8.77
CA PRO A 92 21.45 -9.42 7.89
C PRO A 92 20.36 -10.39 8.36
N ILE A 93 19.15 -9.88 8.55
CA ILE A 93 17.96 -10.68 8.91
C ILE A 93 16.90 -10.49 7.82
N LEU A 94 16.60 -11.58 7.12
CA LEU A 94 15.47 -11.66 6.21
C LEU A 94 14.33 -12.40 6.89
N GLU A 95 13.15 -11.80 6.91
CA GLU A 95 11.93 -12.41 7.42
C GLU A 95 10.79 -12.26 6.41
N ILE A 96 10.04 -13.33 6.19
CA ILE A 96 8.92 -13.39 5.26
C ILE A 96 7.74 -14.05 5.99
N GLY A 97 6.61 -13.37 6.09
CA GLY A 97 5.47 -13.93 6.79
C GLY A 97 4.17 -13.20 6.57
N TYR A 98 3.08 -13.88 6.86
CA TYR A 98 1.76 -13.28 6.87
C TYR A 98 1.67 -12.23 7.97
N ILE A 99 0.90 -11.18 7.70
CA ILE A 99 0.61 -10.11 8.66
C ILE A 99 -0.91 -9.95 8.83
N PRO A 100 -1.38 -9.51 10.01
CA PRO A 100 -2.77 -9.13 10.17
C PRO A 100 -3.16 -8.03 9.17
N HIS A 101 -4.36 -8.13 8.61
CA HIS A 101 -4.86 -7.20 7.62
C HIS A 101 -6.37 -6.99 7.79
N ARG A 102 -6.87 -5.88 7.25
CA ARG A 102 -8.28 -5.61 7.09
C ARG A 102 -8.54 -5.31 5.62
N TYR A 103 -9.43 -6.07 5.01
CA TYR A 103 -9.96 -5.75 3.70
C TYR A 103 -11.25 -4.92 3.86
N PRO A 104 -11.54 -4.01 2.92
CA PRO A 104 -12.81 -3.30 2.93
C PRO A 104 -13.97 -4.26 2.67
N THR A 105 -15.12 -3.99 3.27
CA THR A 105 -16.36 -4.68 2.98
C THR A 105 -16.91 -4.24 1.61
N GLU A 106 -17.83 -5.01 1.00
CA GLU A 106 -18.51 -4.63 -0.25
C GLU A 106 -19.16 -3.24 -0.14
N LYS A 107 -19.77 -2.94 1.00
CA LYS A 107 -20.35 -1.62 1.27
C LYS A 107 -19.29 -0.53 1.26
N GLU A 108 -18.16 -0.74 1.91
CA GLU A 108 -17.05 0.22 1.90
C GLU A 108 -16.45 0.41 0.50
N GLN A 109 -16.44 -0.64 -0.31
CA GLN A 109 -15.94 -0.56 -1.69
C GLN A 109 -16.85 0.23 -2.63
N THR A 110 -18.15 0.23 -2.38
CA THR A 110 -19.16 0.92 -3.20
C THR A 110 -19.46 2.33 -2.67
N GLU A 111 -19.76 2.45 -1.38
CA GLU A 111 -20.14 3.72 -0.77
C GLU A 111 -18.94 4.58 -0.38
N GLY A 112 -17.78 3.96 -0.17
CA GLY A 112 -16.55 4.60 0.26
C GLY A 112 -16.37 4.57 1.79
N VAL A 113 -15.17 4.95 2.19
CA VAL A 113 -14.72 4.94 3.59
C VAL A 113 -14.55 6.35 4.13
N ASN A 114 -14.55 6.47 5.46
CA ASN A 114 -14.20 7.71 6.14
C ASN A 114 -12.68 7.75 6.37
N VAL A 115 -12.07 8.89 6.11
CA VAL A 115 -10.68 9.16 6.35
C VAL A 115 -10.49 10.48 7.10
N ALA A 116 -9.33 10.65 7.72
CA ALA A 116 -8.98 11.91 8.38
C ALA A 116 -7.61 12.38 7.90
N THR A 117 -7.34 13.66 7.99
CA THR A 117 -6.00 14.21 7.77
C THR A 117 -5.14 14.06 9.03
N PHE A 118 -3.84 13.93 8.83
CA PHE A 118 -2.87 13.79 9.91
C PHE A 118 -1.57 14.53 9.55
N HIS A 119 -1.24 15.56 10.32
CA HIS A 119 -0.05 16.39 10.08
C HIS A 119 1.22 15.62 10.43
N ALA A 120 1.86 15.10 9.41
CA ALA A 120 3.14 14.39 9.46
C ALA A 120 3.78 14.30 8.07
N VAL A 121 5.09 14.14 8.03
CA VAL A 121 5.89 13.98 6.82
C VAL A 121 6.67 12.67 6.89
N ARG A 122 6.76 11.95 5.76
CA ARG A 122 7.69 10.85 5.58
C ARG A 122 9.03 11.40 5.09
N ASN A 123 10.09 11.28 5.89
CA ASN A 123 11.40 11.90 5.62
C ASN A 123 12.05 11.37 4.34
N THR A 124 11.86 10.09 4.00
CA THR A 124 12.40 9.44 2.80
C THR A 124 11.26 8.80 2.01
N PRO A 125 10.42 9.60 1.34
CA PRO A 125 9.16 9.08 0.77
C PRO A 125 9.38 8.00 -0.29
N ASN A 126 10.44 8.11 -1.09
CA ASN A 126 10.72 7.17 -2.19
C ASN A 126 11.35 5.84 -1.74
N ILE A 127 11.69 5.69 -0.47
CA ILE A 127 12.25 4.48 0.11
C ILE A 127 11.20 3.81 1.00
N LYS A 128 10.97 2.52 0.79
CA LYS A 128 10.06 1.75 1.65
C LYS A 128 10.77 1.30 2.93
N LEU A 129 11.19 2.31 3.70
CA LEU A 129 11.89 2.15 4.97
C LEU A 129 10.88 2.09 6.13
N TRP A 130 11.13 1.18 7.08
CA TRP A 130 10.31 1.09 8.29
C TRP A 130 10.53 2.31 9.19
N ASN A 131 9.45 2.96 9.54
CA ASN A 131 9.43 4.08 10.49
C ASN A 131 8.45 3.75 11.63
N ALA A 132 8.99 3.17 12.69
CA ALA A 132 8.20 2.74 13.84
C ALA A 132 7.41 3.90 14.49
N ALA A 133 8.03 5.07 14.64
CA ALA A 133 7.41 6.23 15.26
C ALA A 133 6.22 6.76 14.43
N LEU A 134 6.39 6.93 13.12
CA LEU A 134 5.29 7.34 12.24
C LEU A 134 4.19 6.27 12.22
N ARG A 135 4.56 4.98 12.16
CA ARG A 135 3.59 3.87 12.16
C ARG A 135 2.77 3.84 13.45
N ALA A 136 3.41 3.98 14.61
CA ALA A 136 2.72 4.02 15.90
C ALA A 136 1.74 5.20 15.99
N ARG A 137 2.19 6.41 15.59
CA ARG A 137 1.35 7.61 15.58
C ARG A 137 0.15 7.49 14.64
N THR A 138 0.37 7.00 13.41
CA THR A 138 -0.73 6.82 12.45
C THR A 138 -1.69 5.70 12.87
N ASN A 139 -1.19 4.60 13.45
CA ASN A 139 -2.05 3.55 14.00
C ASN A 139 -2.89 4.04 15.18
N GLN A 140 -2.32 4.88 16.04
CA GLN A 140 -3.06 5.48 17.15
C GLN A 140 -4.16 6.40 16.62
N ALA A 141 -3.83 7.29 15.68
CA ALA A 141 -4.80 8.18 15.05
C ALA A 141 -5.97 7.44 14.38
N LEU A 142 -5.69 6.32 13.68
CA LEU A 142 -6.73 5.46 13.10
C LEU A 142 -7.73 4.95 14.16
N LYS A 143 -7.21 4.54 15.33
CA LYS A 143 -8.04 4.04 16.44
C LYS A 143 -8.85 5.16 17.09
N ASP A 144 -8.20 6.28 17.41
CA ASP A 144 -8.82 7.39 18.14
C ASP A 144 -9.91 8.07 17.31
N LEU A 145 -9.71 8.19 16.00
CA LEU A 145 -10.64 8.82 15.07
C LEU A 145 -11.68 7.85 14.49
N GLY A 146 -11.48 6.54 14.64
CA GLY A 146 -12.37 5.52 14.10
C GLY A 146 -12.47 5.55 12.58
N VAL A 147 -11.41 5.92 11.88
CA VAL A 147 -11.36 6.05 10.42
C VAL A 147 -10.62 4.89 9.75
N PHE A 148 -10.86 4.71 8.46
CA PHE A 148 -10.24 3.64 7.68
C PHE A 148 -8.75 3.93 7.39
N GLU A 149 -8.43 5.18 7.07
CA GLU A 149 -7.08 5.62 6.75
C GLU A 149 -6.85 7.06 7.22
N VAL A 150 -5.60 7.44 7.45
CA VAL A 150 -5.20 8.84 7.64
C VAL A 150 -4.41 9.34 6.44
N LEU A 151 -4.71 10.55 6.00
CA LEU A 151 -4.02 11.23 4.91
C LEU A 151 -2.96 12.16 5.49
N LEU A 152 -1.69 11.95 5.13
CA LEU A 152 -0.57 12.73 5.63
C LEU A 152 -0.56 14.12 4.99
N VAL A 153 -0.47 15.13 5.82
CA VAL A 153 -0.40 16.54 5.42
C VAL A 153 0.96 17.10 5.80
N ASN A 154 1.64 17.71 4.83
CA ASN A 154 2.92 18.36 5.05
C ASN A 154 2.77 19.78 5.64
N GLU A 155 3.88 20.42 5.94
CA GLU A 155 3.94 21.77 6.54
C GLU A 155 3.28 22.86 5.68
N ASN A 156 3.12 22.62 4.38
CA ASN A 156 2.47 23.55 3.44
C ASN A 156 0.95 23.30 3.32
N GLY A 157 0.37 22.45 4.17
CA GLY A 157 -1.04 22.05 4.09
C GLY A 157 -1.39 21.18 2.88
N GLN A 158 -0.39 20.53 2.27
CA GLN A 158 -0.56 19.67 1.12
C GLN A 158 -0.72 18.21 1.55
N ILE A 159 -1.76 17.56 1.07
CA ILE A 159 -1.94 16.11 1.25
C ILE A 159 -0.94 15.40 0.34
N THR A 160 -0.10 14.54 0.93
CA THR A 160 0.94 13.81 0.21
C THR A 160 0.51 12.37 -0.11
N GLU A 161 0.30 11.56 0.90
CA GLU A 161 -0.09 10.14 0.76
C GLU A 161 -0.93 9.70 1.97
N GLY A 162 -1.42 8.47 2.00
CA GLY A 162 -1.98 7.88 3.21
C GLY A 162 -0.90 7.33 4.15
N GLY A 163 -1.25 6.99 5.38
CA GLY A 163 -0.36 6.32 6.33
C GLY A 163 0.16 4.98 5.79
N ARG A 164 -0.62 4.32 4.92
CA ARG A 164 -0.29 3.03 4.27
C ARG A 164 -0.59 3.00 2.78
N THR A 165 -1.16 4.07 2.22
CA THR A 165 -1.71 4.13 0.87
C THR A 165 -1.20 5.37 0.13
N ASN A 166 -1.40 5.43 -1.20
CA ASN A 166 -1.38 6.70 -1.92
C ASN A 166 -2.82 7.20 -2.07
N HIS A 167 -3.01 8.49 -2.38
CA HIS A 167 -4.33 9.05 -2.64
C HIS A 167 -4.42 9.62 -4.05
N PHE A 168 -5.65 9.65 -4.55
CA PHE A 168 -6.05 10.29 -5.80
C PHE A 168 -7.29 11.13 -5.55
N TYR A 169 -7.48 12.15 -6.38
CA TYR A 169 -8.72 12.91 -6.42
C TYR A 169 -9.10 13.27 -7.86
N VAL A 170 -10.38 13.43 -8.10
CA VAL A 170 -10.95 13.82 -9.38
C VAL A 170 -11.43 15.25 -9.30
N LYS A 171 -11.15 16.04 -10.32
CA LYS A 171 -11.71 17.36 -10.52
C LYS A 171 -11.90 17.64 -12.01
N ASN A 172 -13.14 17.99 -12.42
CA ASN A 172 -13.49 18.24 -13.82
C ASN A 172 -13.04 17.10 -14.75
N SER A 173 -13.35 15.87 -14.38
CA SER A 173 -12.99 14.63 -15.11
C SER A 173 -11.48 14.41 -15.32
N VAL A 174 -10.63 15.09 -14.58
CA VAL A 174 -9.18 14.86 -14.55
C VAL A 174 -8.82 14.18 -13.25
N LEU A 175 -7.97 13.15 -13.33
CA LEU A 175 -7.44 12.43 -12.19
C LEU A 175 -6.14 13.08 -11.72
N TYR A 176 -6.04 13.33 -10.43
CA TYR A 176 -4.87 13.93 -9.80
C TYR A 176 -4.32 13.04 -8.70
N THR A 177 -3.01 13.10 -8.49
CA THR A 177 -2.31 12.47 -7.35
C THR A 177 -1.11 13.31 -6.97
N ALA A 178 -0.60 13.16 -5.76
CA ALA A 178 0.60 13.88 -5.34
C ALA A 178 1.82 13.51 -6.20
N PRO A 179 2.77 14.44 -6.42
CA PRO A 179 3.98 14.17 -7.18
C PRO A 179 4.77 12.98 -6.62
N VAL A 180 5.24 12.10 -7.50
CA VAL A 180 5.95 10.87 -7.10
C VAL A 180 7.20 11.15 -6.29
N SER A 181 7.84 12.30 -6.47
CA SER A 181 9.02 12.71 -5.69
C SER A 181 8.75 12.90 -4.21
N SER A 182 7.48 13.07 -3.79
CA SER A 182 7.07 13.36 -2.41
C SER A 182 6.32 12.23 -1.72
N VAL A 183 6.15 11.09 -2.38
CA VAL A 183 5.39 9.95 -1.87
C VAL A 183 6.11 8.64 -2.15
N LEU A 184 5.69 7.57 -1.49
CA LEU A 184 6.13 6.23 -1.90
C LEU A 184 5.62 5.95 -3.32
N PRO A 185 6.49 5.53 -4.28
CA PRO A 185 6.07 5.09 -5.59
C PRO A 185 5.33 3.74 -5.45
N GLY A 186 4.04 3.81 -5.10
CA GLY A 186 3.20 2.65 -4.82
C GLY A 186 2.98 1.77 -6.04
N ILE A 187 3.06 0.44 -5.89
CA ILE A 187 2.73 -0.49 -6.99
C ILE A 187 1.27 -0.31 -7.39
N THR A 188 0.36 -0.30 -6.43
CA THR A 188 -1.07 -0.02 -6.70
C THR A 188 -1.28 1.37 -7.30
N ARG A 189 -0.51 2.40 -6.87
CA ARG A 189 -0.54 3.73 -7.48
C ARG A 189 -0.21 3.66 -8.97
N GLN A 190 0.84 2.93 -9.35
CA GLN A 190 1.20 2.77 -10.76
C GLN A 190 0.10 2.04 -11.54
N LYS A 191 -0.45 0.95 -11.00
CA LYS A 191 -1.56 0.23 -11.65
C LYS A 191 -2.82 1.09 -11.83
N VAL A 192 -3.08 2.03 -10.91
CA VAL A 192 -4.15 3.04 -11.07
C VAL A 192 -3.85 3.99 -12.23
N ILE A 193 -2.60 4.45 -12.37
CA ILE A 193 -2.20 5.30 -13.50
C ILE A 193 -2.33 4.53 -14.83
N ASP A 194 -1.93 3.27 -14.86
CA ASP A 194 -2.08 2.38 -16.02
C ASP A 194 -3.56 2.17 -16.37
N ALA A 195 -4.42 1.95 -15.37
CA ALA A 195 -5.88 1.83 -15.54
C ALA A 195 -6.48 3.14 -16.10
N ALA A 196 -6.05 4.29 -15.59
CA ALA A 196 -6.46 5.59 -16.12
C ALA A 196 -6.07 5.75 -17.60
N GLY A 197 -4.88 5.27 -17.99
CA GLY A 197 -4.43 5.23 -19.38
C GLY A 197 -5.35 4.40 -20.28
N ILE A 198 -5.76 3.21 -19.82
CA ILE A 198 -6.72 2.34 -20.54
C ILE A 198 -8.08 3.04 -20.71
N LEU A 199 -8.50 3.81 -19.71
CA LEU A 199 -9.75 4.57 -19.73
C LEU A 199 -9.64 5.91 -20.48
N ASN A 200 -8.47 6.26 -21.04
CA ASN A 200 -8.18 7.56 -21.63
C ASN A 200 -8.43 8.74 -20.68
N LEU A 201 -8.26 8.52 -19.37
CA LEU A 201 -8.33 9.57 -18.36
C LEU A 201 -6.99 10.30 -18.27
N ARG A 202 -7.05 11.63 -18.26
CA ARG A 202 -5.87 12.45 -18.02
C ARG A 202 -5.46 12.36 -16.56
N VAL A 203 -4.19 12.03 -16.30
CA VAL A 203 -3.58 12.03 -14.95
C VAL A 203 -2.60 13.19 -14.82
N ILE A 204 -2.69 13.93 -13.72
CA ILE A 204 -1.79 15.05 -13.42
C ILE A 204 -1.24 14.89 -12.01
N GLU A 205 0.07 14.97 -11.87
CA GLU A 205 0.72 15.05 -10.55
C GLU A 205 0.58 16.47 -9.98
N LYS A 206 -0.25 16.60 -8.95
CA LYS A 206 -0.52 17.86 -8.26
C LYS A 206 -1.05 17.59 -6.86
N TYR A 207 -0.53 18.32 -5.87
CA TYR A 207 -1.06 18.23 -4.50
C TYR A 207 -2.50 18.72 -4.40
N LEU A 208 -3.27 18.06 -3.55
CA LEU A 208 -4.49 18.61 -3.00
C LEU A 208 -4.15 19.35 -1.70
N LEU A 209 -4.59 20.59 -1.57
CA LEU A 209 -4.53 21.28 -0.29
C LEU A 209 -5.63 20.75 0.64
N GLU A 210 -5.30 20.52 1.89
CA GLU A 210 -6.26 20.09 2.92
C GLU A 210 -7.51 20.98 2.96
N SER A 211 -7.32 22.31 2.86
CA SER A 211 -8.41 23.29 2.85
C SER A 211 -9.31 23.22 1.59
N LYS A 212 -8.94 22.43 0.58
CA LYS A 212 -9.67 22.28 -0.68
C LYS A 212 -10.35 20.90 -0.83
N VAL A 213 -10.29 20.05 0.18
CA VAL A 213 -10.90 18.71 0.15
C VAL A 213 -12.38 18.76 -0.25
N GLY A 214 -13.16 19.66 0.30
CA GLY A 214 -14.59 19.80 -0.05
C GLY A 214 -14.89 20.31 -1.47
N SER A 215 -13.86 20.63 -2.26
CA SER A 215 -14.01 21.13 -3.64
C SER A 215 -13.75 20.09 -4.71
N VAL A 216 -13.34 18.88 -4.36
CA VAL A 216 -13.08 17.78 -5.31
C VAL A 216 -14.40 17.10 -5.71
N ASP A 217 -14.40 16.43 -6.85
CA ASP A 217 -15.58 15.71 -7.33
C ASP A 217 -15.61 14.30 -6.77
N GLU A 218 -14.45 13.61 -6.76
CA GLU A 218 -14.27 12.28 -6.15
C GLU A 218 -12.90 12.21 -5.47
N MET A 219 -12.75 11.27 -4.54
CA MET A 219 -11.48 10.96 -3.91
C MET A 219 -11.38 9.47 -3.56
N PHE A 220 -10.20 8.88 -3.70
CA PHE A 220 -9.94 7.50 -3.32
C PHE A 220 -8.50 7.29 -2.88
N THR A 221 -8.26 6.19 -2.18
CA THR A 221 -6.92 5.71 -1.87
C THR A 221 -6.55 4.51 -2.72
N SER A 222 -5.25 4.27 -2.91
CA SER A 222 -4.72 3.08 -3.55
C SER A 222 -3.68 2.40 -2.66
N GLY A 223 -3.79 1.10 -2.49
CA GLY A 223 -2.89 0.33 -1.65
C GLY A 223 -3.10 -1.17 -1.74
N THR A 224 -2.13 -1.92 -1.28
CA THR A 224 -2.08 -3.38 -1.42
C THR A 224 -3.30 -4.09 -0.85
N SER A 225 -3.77 -3.70 0.34
CA SER A 225 -4.88 -4.38 1.02
C SER A 225 -6.25 -3.99 0.46
N ALA A 226 -6.42 -2.73 0.11
CA ALA A 226 -7.72 -2.18 -0.28
C ALA A 226 -7.90 -2.05 -1.81
N GLY A 227 -6.82 -2.22 -2.59
CA GLY A 227 -6.88 -1.91 -4.02
C GLY A 227 -7.15 -0.43 -4.25
N VAL A 228 -8.17 -0.14 -5.03
CA VAL A 228 -8.75 1.20 -5.23
C VAL A 228 -9.92 1.35 -4.27
N GLN A 229 -9.80 2.22 -3.26
CA GLN A 229 -10.79 2.38 -2.21
C GLN A 229 -11.41 3.78 -2.25
N PRO A 230 -12.69 3.91 -2.63
CA PRO A 230 -13.39 5.18 -2.61
C PRO A 230 -13.42 5.82 -1.22
N ILE A 231 -13.38 7.15 -1.16
CA ILE A 231 -13.55 7.93 0.08
C ILE A 231 -14.94 8.60 0.05
N ALA A 232 -15.68 8.44 1.13
CA ALA A 232 -16.97 9.08 1.33
C ALA A 232 -16.86 10.40 2.12
N MET A 233 -15.93 10.46 3.07
CA MET A 233 -15.82 11.60 3.97
C MET A 233 -14.37 11.84 4.39
N VAL A 234 -13.98 13.10 4.49
CA VAL A 234 -12.67 13.53 5.02
C VAL A 234 -12.90 14.56 6.14
N ASN A 235 -12.43 14.28 7.36
CA ASN A 235 -12.59 15.17 8.52
C ASN A 235 -14.04 15.63 8.76
N GLY A 236 -15.04 14.77 8.54
CA GLY A 236 -16.45 15.13 8.65
C GLY A 236 -17.02 15.86 7.43
N ILE A 237 -16.22 16.20 6.43
CA ILE A 237 -16.68 16.80 5.17
C ILE A 237 -17.10 15.66 4.24
N LEU A 238 -18.41 15.56 3.95
CA LEU A 238 -18.95 14.60 2.98
C LEU A 238 -18.48 15.00 1.57
N LEU A 239 -17.98 14.02 0.82
CA LEU A 239 -17.69 14.16 -0.60
C LEU A 239 -18.93 13.83 -1.43
N PRO A 240 -18.99 14.28 -2.72
CA PRO A 240 -20.10 13.93 -3.61
C PRO A 240 -20.34 12.41 -3.67
N GLU A 241 -21.62 12.02 -3.81
CA GLU A 241 -22.02 10.61 -3.89
C GLU A 241 -21.58 9.94 -5.18
N ASP A 242 -21.54 10.70 -6.29
CA ASP A 242 -21.06 10.20 -7.57
C ASP A 242 -19.56 9.86 -7.49
N LYS A 243 -19.25 8.61 -7.78
CA LYS A 243 -17.89 8.03 -7.78
C LYS A 243 -17.61 7.28 -9.08
N SER A 244 -18.26 7.71 -10.16
CA SER A 244 -18.22 7.00 -11.45
C SER A 244 -16.80 6.77 -11.95
N ILE A 245 -15.93 7.79 -11.88
CA ILE A 245 -14.53 7.66 -12.34
C ILE A 245 -13.76 6.71 -11.42
N THR A 246 -13.92 6.82 -10.12
CA THR A 246 -13.30 5.90 -9.16
C THR A 246 -13.73 4.45 -9.41
N ILE A 247 -15.01 4.20 -9.64
CA ILE A 247 -15.55 2.87 -9.92
C ILE A 247 -15.01 2.30 -11.25
N PHE A 248 -14.91 3.12 -12.31
CA PHE A 248 -14.29 2.68 -13.56
C PHE A 248 -12.82 2.32 -13.38
N VAL A 249 -12.06 3.14 -12.67
CA VAL A 249 -10.65 2.87 -12.36
C VAL A 249 -10.52 1.59 -11.52
N GLN A 250 -11.39 1.42 -10.51
CA GLN A 250 -11.44 0.22 -9.66
C GLN A 250 -11.72 -1.04 -10.50
N HIS A 251 -12.68 -0.97 -11.43
CA HIS A 251 -13.02 -2.09 -12.30
C HIS A 251 -11.84 -2.52 -13.18
N VAL A 252 -11.16 -1.56 -13.84
CA VAL A 252 -9.98 -1.88 -14.67
C VAL A 252 -8.83 -2.40 -13.82
N TYR A 253 -8.59 -1.83 -12.63
CA TYR A 253 -7.60 -2.36 -11.70
C TYR A 253 -7.92 -3.82 -11.31
N ASN A 254 -9.16 -4.13 -11.00
CA ASN A 254 -9.59 -5.48 -10.65
C ASN A 254 -9.37 -6.47 -11.80
N GLN A 255 -9.61 -6.06 -13.06
CA GLN A 255 -9.27 -6.88 -14.24
C GLN A 255 -7.75 -7.15 -14.34
N MET A 256 -6.90 -6.18 -13.98
CA MET A 256 -5.44 -6.42 -13.93
C MET A 256 -5.09 -7.45 -12.84
N VAL A 257 -5.74 -7.36 -11.68
CA VAL A 257 -5.56 -8.35 -10.60
C VAL A 257 -5.99 -9.74 -11.05
N GLU A 258 -7.17 -9.87 -11.66
CA GLU A 258 -7.67 -11.16 -12.19
C GLU A 258 -6.72 -11.76 -13.21
N LYS A 259 -6.16 -10.94 -14.10
CA LYS A 259 -5.17 -11.38 -15.08
C LYS A 259 -3.91 -11.93 -14.42
N GLU A 260 -3.45 -11.28 -13.36
CA GLU A 260 -2.24 -11.65 -12.62
C GLU A 260 -2.41 -12.98 -11.86
N ILE A 261 -3.52 -13.15 -11.16
CA ILE A 261 -3.76 -14.34 -10.33
C ILE A 261 -4.45 -15.48 -11.07
N GLY A 262 -4.98 -15.23 -12.27
CA GLY A 262 -5.74 -16.18 -13.10
C GLY A 262 -7.22 -16.26 -12.72
N PRO A 263 -8.06 -16.79 -13.64
CA PRO A 263 -9.49 -16.89 -13.45
C PRO A 263 -9.82 -17.79 -12.25
N ASN A 264 -10.94 -17.50 -11.56
CA ASN A 264 -11.46 -18.20 -10.37
C ASN A 264 -10.64 -18.10 -9.08
N ASN A 265 -9.59 -17.26 -9.03
CA ASN A 265 -8.85 -16.99 -7.79
C ASN A 265 -9.28 -15.70 -7.12
N TYR A 266 -10.08 -14.88 -7.79
CA TYR A 266 -10.58 -13.60 -7.30
C TYR A 266 -11.87 -13.82 -6.50
N GLY A 267 -11.81 -13.63 -5.21
CA GLY A 267 -12.98 -13.60 -4.32
C GLY A 267 -12.77 -12.46 -3.32
N TRP A 268 -13.66 -11.47 -3.38
CA TRP A 268 -13.77 -10.44 -2.35
C TRP A 268 -14.47 -11.02 -1.13
#